data_d3c059cea911e84a4071a5e4fb4e450b
#
_entry.id   d3c059cea911e84a4071a5e4fb4e450b
#
_cell.length_a   1.000
_cell.length_b   1.000
_cell.length_c   1.000
_cell.angle_alpha   90.00
_cell.angle_beta   90.00
_cell.angle_gamma   90.00
#
_symmetry.space_group_name_H-M   'P 1'
#
loop_
_entity.id
_entity.type
_entity.pdbx_description
1 polymer ?
#
loop_
_entity_poly.entity_id
_entity_poly.type
_entity_poly.pdbx_seq_one_letter_code
_entity_poly.pdbx_strand_id
1 'polypeptide(L)' 'MINDVYILAIETSCDDTSVAILKNQKVLSNIVSSQKIHEIYGGVVPELASREHDRLIIPVLKKAINDAGVNLSLIHI' A
#
# COMPACT_ATOMS: atom_id res chain seq x y z
N MET A 1 18.05 12.41 -22.58
CA MET A 1 17.35 12.69 -21.33
C MET A 1 16.69 11.44 -20.81
N ILE A 2 16.86 11.15 -19.56
CA ILE A 2 16.26 9.97 -18.94
C ILE A 2 14.91 10.36 -18.35
N ASN A 3 13.87 9.64 -18.74
CA ASN A 3 12.55 9.85 -18.15
C ASN A 3 12.49 9.21 -16.76
N ASP A 4 11.87 9.90 -15.82
CA ASP A 4 11.62 9.33 -14.51
C ASP A 4 10.60 8.21 -14.59
N VAL A 5 10.84 7.15 -13.83
CA VAL A 5 9.94 6.01 -13.73
C VAL A 5 9.35 5.99 -12.33
N TYR A 6 8.02 6.08 -12.26
CA TYR A 6 7.29 5.99 -11.00
C TYR A 6 6.63 4.62 -10.91
N ILE A 7 6.81 3.95 -9.78
CA ILE A 7 6.25 2.63 -9.51
C ILE A 7 5.35 2.72 -8.30
N LEU A 8 4.13 2.20 -8.45
CA LEU A 8 3.21 1.98 -7.35
C LEU A 8 3.21 0.49 -7.05
N ALA A 9 3.62 0.12 -5.85
CA ALA A 9 3.66 -1.27 -5.40
C ALA A 9 2.61 -1.49 -4.32
N ILE A 10 1.81 -2.53 -4.47
CA ILE A 10 0.74 -2.88 -3.53
C ILE A 10 0.97 -4.30 -3.02
N GLU A 11 0.86 -4.47 -1.71
CA GLU A 11 0.98 -5.76 -1.05
C GLU A 11 -0.21 -5.93 -0.11
N THR A 12 -0.99 -6.99 -0.32
CA THR A 12 -2.20 -7.28 0.46
C THR A 12 -2.25 -8.75 0.88
N SER A 13 -1.12 -9.29 1.32
CA SER A 13 -1.08 -10.66 1.83
C SER A 13 -1.34 -10.69 3.33
N CYS A 14 -1.88 -11.81 3.79
CA CYS A 14 -2.14 -12.06 5.21
C CYS A 14 -2.89 -10.91 5.88
N ASP A 15 -2.23 -10.21 6.80
CA ASP A 15 -2.85 -9.19 7.64
C ASP A 15 -2.29 -7.79 7.44
N ASP A 16 -1.45 -7.58 6.42
CA ASP A 16 -0.90 -6.27 6.13
C ASP A 16 -1.43 -5.73 4.80
N THR A 17 -1.83 -4.47 4.80
CA THR A 17 -2.13 -3.70 3.60
C THR A 17 -1.03 -2.67 3.44
N SER A 18 -0.26 -2.76 2.37
CA SER A 18 0.90 -1.89 2.16
C SER A 18 0.87 -1.28 0.78
N VAL A 19 1.25 0.00 0.70
CA VAL A 19 1.44 0.69 -0.57
C VAL A 19 2.73 1.47 -0.50
N ALA A 20 3.58 1.27 -1.49
CA ALA A 20 4.83 2.01 -1.64
C ALA A 20 4.87 2.72 -2.98
N ILE A 21 5.46 3.90 -3.00
CA ILE A 21 5.68 4.66 -4.23
C ILE A 21 7.16 4.92 -4.37
N LEU A 22 7.67 4.54 -5.53
CA LEU A 22 9.09 4.68 -5.86
C LEU A 22 9.24 5.59 -7.07
N LYS A 23 10.31 6.38 -7.06
CA LYS A 23 10.77 7.14 -8.22
C LYS A 23 12.15 6.64 -8.58
N ASN A 24 12.25 6.02 -9.75
CA ASN A 24 13.47 5.33 -10.16
C ASN A 24 13.83 4.26 -9.10
N GLN A 25 14.94 4.40 -8.40
CA GLN A 25 15.35 3.46 -7.35
C GLN A 25 15.14 4.01 -5.94
N LYS A 26 14.46 5.15 -5.82
CA LYS A 26 14.25 5.80 -4.53
C LYS A 26 12.83 5.56 -4.03
N VAL A 27 12.69 5.14 -2.78
CA VAL A 27 11.40 5.01 -2.12
C VAL A 27 10.92 6.39 -1.66
N LEU A 28 9.82 6.86 -2.23
CA LEU A 28 9.22 8.14 -1.84
C LEU A 28 8.28 8.01 -0.67
N SER A 29 7.55 6.91 -0.60
CA SER A 29 6.68 6.60 0.53
C SER A 29 6.51 5.10 0.66
N ASN A 30 6.22 4.65 1.87
CA ASN A 30 5.91 3.25 2.16
C ASN A 30 4.98 3.24 3.36
N ILE A 31 3.72 2.92 3.12
CA ILE A 31 2.68 2.91 4.15
C ILE A 31 2.26 1.48 4.40
N VAL A 32 2.30 1.05 5.65
CA VAL A 32 1.90 -0.29 6.07
C VAL A 32 0.81 -0.16 7.11
N SER A 33 -0.30 -0.85 6.89
CA SER A 33 -1.39 -0.94 7.87
C SER A 33 -1.59 -2.40 8.26
N SER A 34 -1.28 -2.74 9.49
CA SER A 34 -1.41 -4.10 10.01
C SER A 34 -2.77 -4.30 10.66
N GLN A 35 -3.36 -5.46 10.42
CA GLN A 35 -4.69 -5.80 10.92
C GLN A 35 -4.56 -6.46 12.30
N LYS A 36 -4.83 -5.69 13.35
CA LYS A 36 -4.70 -6.21 14.73
C LYS A 36 -5.86 -7.09 15.16
N ILE A 37 -6.99 -7.03 14.46
CA ILE A 37 -8.18 -7.81 14.83
C ILE A 37 -7.90 -9.31 14.89
N HIS A 38 -6.93 -9.80 14.13
CA HIS A 38 -6.60 -11.23 14.11
C HIS A 38 -6.00 -11.73 15.42
N GLU A 39 -5.46 -10.84 16.24
CA GLU A 39 -4.84 -11.22 17.52
C GLU A 39 -5.84 -11.89 18.46
N ILE A 40 -7.10 -11.46 18.46
CA ILE A 40 -8.14 -12.05 19.31
C ILE A 40 -8.51 -13.48 18.90
N TYR A 41 -8.14 -13.88 17.68
CA TYR A 41 -8.38 -15.23 17.16
C TYR A 41 -7.14 -16.11 17.15
N GLY A 42 -6.01 -15.60 17.64
CA GLY A 42 -4.77 -16.36 17.72
C GLY A 42 -4.02 -16.52 16.41
N GLY A 43 -4.41 -15.81 15.36
CA GLY A 43 -3.76 -15.86 14.06
C GLY A 43 -4.61 -15.26 12.97
N VAL A 44 -4.10 -15.23 11.74
CA VAL A 44 -4.81 -14.63 10.60
C VAL A 44 -6.10 -15.39 10.29
N VAL A 45 -7.20 -14.65 10.17
CA VAL A 45 -8.51 -15.18 9.75
C VAL A 45 -8.73 -14.72 8.32
N PRO A 46 -8.65 -15.61 7.30
CA PRO A 46 -8.66 -15.19 5.89
C PRO A 46 -9.85 -14.33 5.47
N GLU A 47 -11.05 -14.64 5.93
CA GLU A 47 -12.23 -13.86 5.57
C GLU A 47 -12.19 -12.45 6.12
N LEU A 48 -11.69 -12.29 7.35
CA LEU A 48 -11.51 -10.97 7.95
C LEU A 48 -10.39 -10.22 7.26
N ALA A 49 -9.31 -10.92 6.90
CA ALA A 49 -8.20 -10.30 6.17
C ALA A 49 -8.68 -9.71 4.84
N SER A 50 -9.47 -10.47 4.09
CA SER A 50 -10.02 -10.00 2.81
C SER A 50 -10.85 -8.73 2.98
N ARG A 51 -11.74 -8.70 3.97
CA ARG A 51 -12.58 -7.53 4.24
C ARG A 51 -11.77 -6.32 4.65
N GLU A 52 -10.74 -6.53 5.48
CA GLU A 52 -9.88 -5.44 5.94
C GLU A 52 -9.03 -4.88 4.80
N HIS A 53 -8.52 -5.71 3.91
CA HIS A 53 -7.80 -5.23 2.72
C HIS A 53 -8.71 -4.36 1.86
N ASP A 54 -9.96 -4.78 1.63
CA ASP A 54 -10.93 -3.98 0.89
C ASP A 54 -11.16 -2.62 1.55
N ARG A 55 -11.29 -2.61 2.87
CA ARG A 55 -11.56 -1.39 3.63
C ARG A 55 -10.36 -0.46 3.64
N LEU A 56 -9.15 -1.02 3.71
CA LEU A 56 -7.92 -0.25 3.95
C LEU A 56 -7.21 0.20 2.69
N ILE A 57 -7.44 -0.47 1.54
CA ILE A 57 -6.63 -0.21 0.35
C ILE A 57 -6.71 1.26 -0.11
N ILE A 58 -7.88 1.85 -0.14
CA ILE A 58 -8.02 3.23 -0.62
C ILE A 58 -7.41 4.24 0.37
N PRO A 59 -7.68 4.19 1.69
CA PRO A 59 -7.01 5.07 2.63
C PRO A 59 -5.49 4.95 2.61
N VAL A 60 -4.96 3.73 2.54
CA VAL A 60 -3.52 3.49 2.51
C VAL A 60 -2.92 4.03 1.21
N LEU A 61 -3.58 3.79 0.07
CA LEU A 61 -3.16 4.31 -1.22
C LEU A 61 -3.12 5.84 -1.22
N LYS A 62 -4.18 6.48 -0.72
CA LYS A 62 -4.24 7.94 -0.65
C LYS A 62 -3.13 8.51 0.21
N LYS A 63 -2.85 7.88 1.35
CA LYS A 63 -1.77 8.33 2.23
C LYS A 63 -0.42 8.17 1.56
N ALA A 64 -0.18 7.07 0.87
CA ALA A 64 1.08 6.83 0.18
C ALA A 64 1.31 7.87 -0.92
N ILE A 65 0.29 8.18 -1.71
CA ILE A 65 0.37 9.19 -2.78
C ILE A 65 0.62 10.57 -2.18
N ASN A 66 -0.10 10.92 -1.13
CA ASN A 66 0.06 12.20 -0.46
C ASN A 66 1.45 12.36 0.15
N ASP A 67 1.93 11.34 0.85
CA ASP A 67 3.25 11.38 1.49
C ASP A 67 4.38 11.43 0.45
N ALA A 68 4.20 10.77 -0.70
CA ALA A 68 5.18 10.81 -1.77
C ALA A 68 5.18 12.16 -2.51
N GLY A 69 4.10 12.93 -2.42
CA GLY A 69 3.99 14.20 -3.12
C GLY A 69 3.90 14.07 -4.62
N VAL A 70 3.38 12.93 -5.12
CA VAL A 70 3.28 12.69 -6.56
C VAL A 70 1.82 12.71 -7.00
N ASN A 71 1.63 12.89 -8.30
CA ASN A 71 0.33 12.79 -8.93
C ASN A 71 0.17 11.39 -9.53
N LEU A 72 -0.97 10.76 -9.30
CA LEU A 72 -1.24 9.42 -9.80
C LEU A 72 -1.09 9.32 -11.32
N SER A 73 -1.32 10.40 -12.05
CA SER A 73 -1.15 10.44 -13.51
C SER A 73 0.30 10.21 -13.95
N LEU A 74 1.27 10.35 -13.05
CA LEU A 74 2.68 10.09 -13.35
C LEU A 74 3.03 8.61 -13.30
N ILE A 75 2.18 7.79 -12.72
CA ILE A 75 2.42 6.37 -12.56
C ILE A 75 2.04 5.65 -13.86
N HIS A 76 3.01 4.95 -14.42
CA HIS A 76 2.81 4.20 -15.65
C HIS A 76 2.33 2.78 -15.31
N ILE A 77 1.23 2.40 -15.91
CA ILE A 77 0.63 1.08 -15.69
C ILE A 77 0.97 0.17 -16.88
#